data_d18c2b0f2337ee34752942a5429d80c0
#
_entry.id   d18c2b0f2337ee34752942a5429d80c0
#
_cell.length_a   1.000
_cell.length_b   1.000
_cell.length_c   1.000
_cell.angle_alpha   90.00
_cell.angle_beta   90.00
_cell.angle_gamma   90.00
#
_symmetry.space_group_name_H-M   'P 1'
#
loop_
_entity.id
_entity.type
_entity.pdbx_description
1 polymer ?
#
loop_
_entity_poly.entity_id
_entity_poly.type
_entity_poly.pdbx_seq_one_letter_code
_entity_poly.pdbx_strand_id
1 'polypeptide(L)'
;MSINENGISIYENASAKEQGKKAEIKLSWREVDSLKNIISSASEKELEKILMDKKDSLFYYVKKASLRHTATSQFKGMRIAIDPGHIGGTFEMGETESRCMKLGIDSTVCIQLEEGNFTFLTATLLKKKLDKQGAITMLTRPDTGISSLGISFYDWKQKIKNRAYVDSLVKEGLMTEKEAMEIHGHLADKSLFSNVFGPMDLSERAKKVNAFKPDITVIIHYNVNEKNTGWTKTTDKDFVMAFVSGCVTTKDLQTLAGRLNLLRLLISDDIENSVKLSSLVVNHLSADLKVPLAKKTDATYLSEHCLSTPAEGVYSRDLALARLIKGTLVYGEPLYQDNSKECMLLTGHGENIEGMTVPLRIQLVADAYYKAISDYVDGLKKK
;
A
#
# COMPACT_ATOMS: atom_id res chain seq x y z
N MET A 1 5.17 -4.15 -23.44
CA MET A 1 4.55 -2.89 -23.91
C MET A 1 5.50 -2.19 -24.87
N SER A 2 4.98 -1.50 -25.88
CA SER A 2 5.73 -0.63 -26.79
C SER A 2 5.00 0.70 -26.89
N ILE A 3 5.73 1.80 -26.85
CA ILE A 3 5.20 3.16 -27.00
C ILE A 3 5.92 3.78 -28.20
N ASN A 4 5.16 4.35 -29.13
CA ASN A 4 5.70 5.05 -30.29
C ASN A 4 4.80 6.23 -30.68
N GLU A 5 5.13 6.90 -31.79
CA GLU A 5 4.37 8.06 -32.30
C GLU A 5 2.87 7.79 -32.57
N ASN A 6 2.51 6.53 -32.83
CA ASN A 6 1.13 6.12 -33.16
C ASN A 6 0.31 5.73 -31.92
N GLY A 7 0.96 5.53 -30.74
CA GLY A 7 0.28 5.14 -29.51
C GLY A 7 0.98 4.06 -28.72
N ILE A 8 0.19 3.29 -27.98
CA ILE A 8 0.62 2.23 -27.06
C ILE A 8 0.21 0.87 -27.62
N SER A 9 1.15 -0.08 -27.63
CA SER A 9 0.90 -1.49 -27.97
C SER A 9 1.26 -2.38 -26.80
N ILE A 10 0.33 -3.22 -26.36
CA ILE A 10 0.49 -4.16 -25.24
C ILE A 10 0.56 -5.57 -25.81
N TYR A 11 1.57 -6.32 -25.42
CA TYR A 11 1.81 -7.70 -25.80
C TYR A 11 1.68 -8.61 -24.58
N GLU A 12 1.34 -9.87 -24.80
CA GLU A 12 1.24 -10.90 -23.75
C GLU A 12 2.48 -10.92 -22.85
N ASN A 13 3.66 -10.83 -23.46
CA ASN A 13 4.94 -10.80 -22.77
C ASN A 13 6.03 -10.14 -23.64
N ALA A 14 7.23 -9.94 -23.10
CA ALA A 14 8.34 -9.34 -23.84
C ALA A 14 8.76 -10.19 -25.06
N SER A 15 8.82 -11.50 -24.90
CA SER A 15 9.18 -12.44 -25.99
C SER A 15 8.20 -12.40 -27.14
N ALA A 16 6.90 -12.20 -26.87
CA ALA A 16 5.88 -12.06 -27.92
C ALA A 16 6.14 -10.83 -28.80
N LYS A 17 6.61 -9.72 -28.22
CA LYS A 17 7.02 -8.53 -28.97
C LYS A 17 8.26 -8.80 -29.83
N GLU A 18 9.29 -9.43 -29.28
CA GLU A 18 10.53 -9.76 -29.98
C GLU A 18 10.30 -10.74 -31.14
N GLN A 19 9.36 -11.66 -30.98
CA GLN A 19 8.94 -12.62 -32.03
C GLN A 19 8.01 -12.00 -33.08
N GLY A 20 7.73 -10.70 -33.03
CA GLY A 20 6.85 -10.03 -33.98
C GLY A 20 5.37 -10.41 -33.89
N LYS A 21 4.93 -11.03 -32.76
CA LYS A 21 3.51 -11.36 -32.55
C LYS A 21 2.65 -10.10 -32.54
N LYS A 22 1.39 -10.24 -32.93
CA LYS A 22 0.40 -9.17 -32.89
C LYS A 22 0.20 -8.70 -31.46
N ALA A 23 0.15 -7.38 -31.25
CA ALA A 23 -0.21 -6.82 -29.95
C ALA A 23 -1.65 -7.20 -29.58
N GLU A 24 -1.88 -7.58 -28.33
CA GLU A 24 -3.21 -7.88 -27.82
C GLU A 24 -4.09 -6.62 -27.72
N ILE A 25 -3.46 -5.50 -27.34
CA ILE A 25 -4.12 -4.21 -27.26
C ILE A 25 -3.27 -3.18 -28.02
N LYS A 26 -3.94 -2.40 -28.86
CA LYS A 26 -3.37 -1.21 -29.50
C LYS A 26 -4.24 -0.03 -29.14
N LEU A 27 -3.62 1.05 -28.67
CA LEU A 27 -4.27 2.31 -28.31
C LEU A 27 -3.59 3.43 -29.06
N SER A 28 -4.31 4.16 -29.87
CA SER A 28 -3.85 5.43 -30.41
C SER A 28 -3.76 6.47 -29.28
N TRP A 29 -2.96 7.51 -29.45
CA TRP A 29 -2.89 8.62 -28.49
C TRP A 29 -4.24 9.26 -28.23
N ARG A 30 -5.10 9.32 -29.24
CA ARG A 30 -6.48 9.81 -29.11
C ARG A 30 -7.31 8.93 -28.17
N GLU A 31 -7.14 7.61 -28.23
CA GLU A 31 -7.84 6.67 -27.34
C GLU A 31 -7.25 6.72 -25.93
N VAL A 32 -5.94 6.94 -25.81
CA VAL A 32 -5.27 7.15 -24.50
C VAL A 32 -5.83 8.37 -23.78
N ASP A 33 -6.05 9.48 -24.48
CA ASP A 33 -6.66 10.67 -23.90
C ASP A 33 -8.13 10.42 -23.47
N SER A 34 -8.89 9.66 -24.26
CA SER A 34 -10.23 9.22 -23.86
C SER A 34 -10.19 8.35 -22.60
N LEU A 35 -9.23 7.42 -22.53
CA LEU A 35 -9.06 6.53 -21.40
C LEU A 35 -8.62 7.28 -20.13
N LYS A 36 -7.80 8.32 -20.25
CA LYS A 36 -7.46 9.18 -19.08
C LYS A 36 -8.69 9.69 -18.37
N ASN A 37 -9.68 10.17 -19.10
CA ASN A 37 -10.93 10.66 -18.51
C ASN A 37 -11.75 9.54 -17.88
N ILE A 38 -11.83 8.39 -18.54
CA ILE A 38 -12.53 7.20 -18.03
C ILE A 38 -11.88 6.71 -16.72
N ILE A 39 -10.55 6.64 -16.70
CA ILE A 39 -9.78 6.08 -15.59
C ILE A 39 -9.69 7.05 -14.39
N SER A 40 -9.80 8.35 -14.64
CA SER A 40 -9.85 9.36 -13.58
C SER A 40 -11.22 9.47 -12.91
N SER A 41 -12.26 8.79 -13.43
CA SER A 41 -13.58 8.77 -12.80
C SER A 41 -13.50 8.19 -11.39
N ALA A 42 -14.16 8.84 -10.44
CA ALA A 42 -14.06 8.50 -9.02
C ALA A 42 -15.01 7.36 -8.60
N SER A 43 -16.00 7.04 -9.45
CA SER A 43 -17.00 6.01 -9.17
C SER A 43 -17.52 5.34 -10.43
N GLU A 44 -18.13 4.18 -10.26
CA GLU A 44 -18.78 3.43 -11.33
C GLU A 44 -19.92 4.23 -12.00
N LYS A 45 -20.69 4.99 -11.21
CA LYS A 45 -21.74 5.89 -11.72
C LYS A 45 -21.18 7.04 -12.54
N GLU A 46 -20.04 7.59 -12.15
CA GLU A 46 -19.36 8.63 -12.93
C GLU A 46 -18.81 8.04 -14.23
N LEU A 47 -18.27 6.82 -14.18
CA LEU A 47 -17.84 6.07 -15.35
C LEU A 47 -19.00 5.80 -16.31
N GLU A 48 -20.13 5.31 -15.81
CA GLU A 48 -21.34 5.09 -16.62
C GLU A 48 -21.82 6.40 -17.25
N LYS A 49 -21.83 7.49 -16.49
CA LYS A 49 -22.20 8.82 -17.02
C LYS A 49 -21.26 9.26 -18.15
N ILE A 50 -19.94 9.15 -17.93
CA ILE A 50 -18.93 9.46 -18.96
C ILE A 50 -19.12 8.58 -20.22
N LEU A 51 -19.47 7.32 -20.03
CA LEU A 51 -19.70 6.38 -21.14
C LEU A 51 -21.03 6.66 -21.87
N MET A 52 -22.03 7.14 -21.17
CA MET A 52 -23.33 7.53 -21.76
C MET A 52 -23.29 8.91 -22.44
N ASP A 53 -22.57 9.87 -21.89
CA ASP A 53 -22.41 11.22 -22.45
C ASP A 53 -21.52 11.24 -23.72
N LYS A 54 -21.01 10.08 -24.14
CA LYS A 54 -20.10 9.93 -25.29
C LYS A 54 -20.68 10.33 -26.64
N LYS A 55 -21.95 10.70 -26.75
CA LYS A 55 -22.51 11.07 -28.04
C LYS A 55 -21.98 12.36 -28.63
N ASP A 56 -21.49 13.32 -27.81
CA ASP A 56 -21.20 14.66 -28.35
C ASP A 56 -19.98 15.42 -27.76
N SER A 57 -19.19 14.88 -26.85
CA SER A 57 -18.02 15.62 -26.38
C SER A 57 -16.82 14.74 -26.09
N LEU A 58 -15.92 14.79 -26.99
CA LEU A 58 -14.53 14.44 -26.81
C LEU A 58 -13.91 15.38 -25.75
N PHE A 59 -13.47 14.80 -24.63
CA PHE A 59 -12.36 15.29 -23.84
C PHE A 59 -12.54 16.49 -22.94
N TYR A 60 -12.91 16.25 -21.69
CA TYR A 60 -12.52 17.14 -20.61
C TYR A 60 -11.07 16.84 -20.21
N TYR A 61 -10.19 17.81 -20.46
CA TYR A 61 -8.89 17.87 -19.82
C TYR A 61 -9.11 17.99 -18.31
N VAL A 62 -8.77 16.94 -17.56
CA VAL A 62 -8.53 17.09 -16.13
C VAL A 62 -7.24 17.89 -16.02
N LYS A 63 -7.40 19.20 -15.81
CA LYS A 63 -6.28 20.05 -15.41
C LYS A 63 -5.67 19.39 -14.18
N LYS A 64 -4.43 18.85 -14.30
CA LYS A 64 -3.63 18.50 -13.12
C LYS A 64 -3.79 19.68 -12.17
N ALA A 65 -4.32 19.43 -10.98
CA ALA A 65 -4.28 20.44 -9.92
C ALA A 65 -2.79 20.68 -9.67
N SER A 66 -2.29 21.75 -10.28
CA SER A 66 -0.94 22.22 -9.96
C SER A 66 -0.96 22.49 -8.47
N LEU A 67 -0.08 21.82 -7.73
CA LEU A 67 0.17 22.08 -6.33
C LEU A 67 0.45 23.60 -6.18
N ARG A 68 -0.59 24.37 -5.89
CA ARG A 68 -0.46 25.82 -5.66
C ARG A 68 -0.01 26.02 -4.22
N HIS A 69 1.28 25.82 -3.99
CA HIS A 69 1.89 26.14 -2.71
C HIS A 69 2.45 27.58 -2.73
N THR A 70 1.59 28.52 -2.37
CA THR A 70 2.02 29.84 -1.92
C THR A 70 1.86 29.88 -0.40
N ALA A 71 2.77 29.30 0.37
CA ALA A 71 2.53 29.29 1.80
C ALA A 71 3.78 29.17 2.65
N THR A 72 3.68 29.75 3.83
CA THR A 72 4.65 29.79 4.92
C THR A 72 4.91 28.42 5.58
N SER A 73 4.11 27.38 5.34
CA SER A 73 4.35 26.03 5.80
C SER A 73 4.52 25.06 4.62
N GLN A 74 5.44 24.10 4.78
CA GLN A 74 5.91 23.22 3.71
C GLN A 74 4.79 22.37 3.09
N PHE A 75 3.84 21.88 3.92
CA PHE A 75 2.78 20.96 3.50
C PHE A 75 1.38 21.59 3.48
N LYS A 76 1.27 22.91 3.60
CA LYS A 76 -0.04 23.57 3.68
C LYS A 76 -0.93 23.20 2.50
N GLY A 77 -2.06 22.57 2.81
CA GLY A 77 -3.08 22.16 1.86
C GLY A 77 -2.77 20.85 1.12
N MET A 78 -1.61 20.23 1.34
CA MET A 78 -1.33 18.90 0.82
C MET A 78 -2.18 17.84 1.52
N ARG A 79 -2.68 16.91 0.75
CA ARG A 79 -3.46 15.77 1.24
C ARG A 79 -2.58 14.54 1.27
N ILE A 80 -2.33 13.99 2.44
CA ILE A 80 -1.45 12.83 2.61
C ILE A 80 -2.23 11.72 3.31
N ALA A 81 -2.44 10.60 2.61
CA ALA A 81 -3.00 9.40 3.20
C ALA A 81 -1.89 8.54 3.79
N ILE A 82 -2.11 8.03 4.98
CA ILE A 82 -1.18 7.14 5.68
C ILE A 82 -1.93 5.85 5.99
N ASP A 83 -1.40 4.74 5.50
CA ASP A 83 -1.95 3.41 5.72
C ASP A 83 -1.03 2.61 6.64
N PRO A 84 -1.37 2.46 7.92
CA PRO A 84 -0.67 1.53 8.79
C PRO A 84 -1.04 0.11 8.40
N GLY A 85 -0.07 -0.65 7.91
CA GLY A 85 -0.25 -2.03 7.50
C GLY A 85 -0.80 -2.90 8.63
N HIS A 86 -1.47 -3.98 8.28
CA HIS A 86 -2.09 -4.93 9.22
C HIS A 86 -3.14 -4.29 10.14
N ILE A 87 -3.67 -5.05 11.07
CA ILE A 87 -4.68 -4.59 12.04
C ILE A 87 -4.05 -4.44 13.43
N GLY A 88 -3.24 -5.42 13.86
CA GLY A 88 -2.61 -5.41 15.18
C GLY A 88 -3.64 -5.55 16.30
N GLY A 89 -3.33 -4.94 17.45
CA GLY A 89 -4.15 -5.01 18.66
C GLY A 89 -3.60 -6.05 19.64
N THR A 90 -4.28 -7.17 19.81
CA THR A 90 -3.84 -8.25 20.70
C THR A 90 -2.94 -9.25 19.98
N PHE A 91 -2.14 -9.98 20.76
CA PHE A 91 -1.31 -11.07 20.21
C PHE A 91 -2.16 -12.14 19.50
N GLU A 92 -3.33 -12.49 20.05
CA GLU A 92 -4.30 -13.40 19.42
C GLU A 92 -4.75 -12.91 18.03
N MET A 93 -5.00 -11.59 17.90
CA MET A 93 -5.30 -11.01 16.60
C MET A 93 -4.11 -11.12 15.65
N GLY A 94 -2.90 -10.87 16.13
CA GLY A 94 -1.66 -11.07 15.38
C GLY A 94 -1.47 -12.53 14.91
N GLU A 95 -1.82 -13.51 15.74
CA GLU A 95 -1.83 -14.94 15.35
C GLU A 95 -2.86 -15.23 14.25
N THR A 96 -4.06 -14.66 14.36
CA THR A 96 -5.12 -14.78 13.37
C THR A 96 -4.71 -14.18 12.03
N GLU A 97 -4.08 -13.01 12.06
CA GLU A 97 -3.55 -12.30 10.90
C GLU A 97 -2.24 -12.91 10.37
N SER A 98 -1.59 -13.80 11.14
CA SER A 98 -0.24 -14.32 10.90
C SER A 98 0.80 -13.20 10.81
N ARG A 99 0.71 -12.26 11.72
CA ARG A 99 1.56 -11.06 11.79
C ARG A 99 2.02 -10.76 13.21
N CYS A 100 2.35 -11.80 13.94
CA CYS A 100 2.96 -11.70 15.26
C CYS A 100 4.12 -12.66 15.39
N MET A 101 5.04 -12.33 16.27
CA MET A 101 6.17 -13.17 16.61
C MET A 101 6.29 -13.32 18.12
N LYS A 102 6.69 -14.50 18.54
CA LYS A 102 7.05 -14.81 19.93
C LYS A 102 8.45 -15.36 19.93
N LEU A 103 9.41 -14.51 20.25
CA LEU A 103 10.82 -14.82 20.22
C LEU A 103 11.32 -15.12 21.63
N GLY A 104 11.79 -16.35 21.86
CA GLY A 104 12.59 -16.65 23.03
C GLY A 104 14.05 -16.23 22.78
N ILE A 105 14.55 -15.27 23.55
CA ILE A 105 15.96 -14.84 23.46
C ILE A 105 16.80 -15.72 24.37
N ASP A 106 16.29 -16.06 25.52
CA ASP A 106 16.80 -17.04 26.46
C ASP A 106 15.65 -17.69 27.23
N SER A 107 15.94 -18.49 28.24
CA SER A 107 14.93 -19.16 29.08
C SER A 107 14.02 -18.19 29.87
N THR A 108 14.38 -16.92 29.94
CA THR A 108 13.71 -15.92 30.80
C THR A 108 13.07 -14.78 30.02
N VAL A 109 13.52 -14.48 28.80
CA VAL A 109 13.07 -13.36 27.98
C VAL A 109 12.30 -13.83 26.76
N CYS A 110 11.03 -13.48 26.70
CA CYS A 110 10.17 -13.68 25.53
C CYS A 110 9.71 -12.33 25.00
N ILE A 111 10.08 -12.00 23.77
CA ILE A 111 9.63 -10.81 23.06
C ILE A 111 8.40 -11.16 22.23
N GLN A 112 7.34 -10.38 22.40
CA GLN A 112 6.15 -10.44 21.56
C GLN A 112 6.16 -9.23 20.62
N LEU A 113 5.97 -9.47 19.33
CA LEU A 113 5.94 -8.47 18.29
C LEU A 113 4.63 -8.61 17.51
N GLU A 114 3.89 -7.54 17.37
CA GLU A 114 2.72 -7.44 16.47
C GLU A 114 2.97 -6.33 15.46
N GLU A 115 3.17 -6.72 14.22
CA GLU A 115 3.48 -5.78 13.14
C GLU A 115 2.48 -4.63 13.05
N GLY A 116 1.18 -4.93 13.16
CA GLY A 116 0.12 -3.93 13.08
C GLY A 116 0.18 -2.85 14.17
N ASN A 117 0.80 -3.14 15.32
CA ASN A 117 0.99 -2.14 16.39
C ASN A 117 2.15 -1.20 16.03
N PHE A 118 3.25 -1.71 15.50
CA PHE A 118 4.38 -0.89 15.08
C PHE A 118 4.01 0.03 13.92
N THR A 119 3.29 -0.50 12.92
CA THR A 119 2.84 0.28 11.77
C THR A 119 1.90 1.41 12.19
N PHE A 120 0.97 1.13 13.11
CA PHE A 120 0.02 2.14 13.60
C PHE A 120 0.73 3.24 14.42
N LEU A 121 1.67 2.86 15.28
CA LEU A 121 2.44 3.81 16.06
C LEU A 121 3.30 4.71 15.16
N THR A 122 3.99 4.12 14.18
CA THR A 122 4.77 4.86 13.17
C THR A 122 3.88 5.83 12.38
N ALA A 123 2.73 5.36 11.92
CA ALA A 123 1.77 6.17 11.14
C ALA A 123 1.21 7.34 11.97
N THR A 124 0.93 7.10 13.25
CA THR A 124 0.42 8.13 14.17
C THR A 124 1.47 9.23 14.39
N LEU A 125 2.75 8.87 14.58
CA LEU A 125 3.83 9.83 14.70
C LEU A 125 4.04 10.63 13.42
N LEU A 126 4.08 9.95 12.28
CA LEU A 126 4.22 10.60 10.98
C LEU A 126 3.06 11.58 10.75
N LYS A 127 1.82 11.16 11.01
CA LYS A 127 0.65 12.02 10.92
C LYS A 127 0.81 13.28 11.74
N LYS A 128 1.18 13.17 13.03
CA LYS A 128 1.37 14.32 13.91
C LYS A 128 2.41 15.31 13.39
N LYS A 129 3.53 14.80 12.83
CA LYS A 129 4.58 15.64 12.22
C LYS A 129 4.08 16.39 11.01
N LEU A 130 3.35 15.72 10.12
CA LEU A 130 2.79 16.29 8.91
C LEU A 130 1.69 17.32 9.21
N ASP A 131 0.79 17.01 10.15
CA ASP A 131 -0.27 17.93 10.59
C ASP A 131 0.30 19.23 11.17
N LYS A 132 1.35 19.16 12.01
CA LYS A 132 2.05 20.32 12.54
C LYS A 132 2.63 21.22 11.45
N GLN A 133 2.90 20.69 10.26
CA GLN A 133 3.40 21.43 9.10
C GLN A 133 2.28 21.79 8.10
N GLY A 134 1.02 21.63 8.49
CA GLY A 134 -0.14 22.11 7.74
C GLY A 134 -0.65 21.14 6.66
N ALA A 135 -0.22 19.89 6.64
CA ALA A 135 -0.83 18.88 5.80
C ALA A 135 -2.26 18.55 6.27
N ILE A 136 -3.07 18.09 5.32
CA ILE A 136 -4.36 17.46 5.59
C ILE A 136 -4.14 15.96 5.53
N THR A 137 -4.12 15.29 6.67
CA THR A 137 -3.78 13.88 6.72
C THR A 137 -4.97 12.98 7.03
N MET A 138 -4.90 11.73 6.59
CA MET A 138 -5.87 10.69 6.87
C MET A 138 -5.15 9.39 7.24
N LEU A 139 -5.62 8.71 8.30
CA LEU A 139 -5.30 7.30 8.56
C LEU A 139 -6.38 6.41 7.98
N THR A 140 -6.01 5.29 7.37
CA THR A 140 -6.98 4.35 6.80
C THR A 140 -7.76 3.58 7.85
N ARG A 141 -7.22 3.39 9.03
CA ARG A 141 -7.87 2.77 10.19
C ARG A 141 -7.72 3.64 11.45
N PRO A 142 -8.70 3.61 12.36
CA PRO A 142 -8.74 4.57 13.48
C PRO A 142 -7.84 4.17 14.65
N ASP A 143 -7.57 2.87 14.85
CA ASP A 143 -6.85 2.36 16.01
C ASP A 143 -6.24 0.98 15.73
N THR A 144 -5.39 0.50 16.66
CA THR A 144 -4.93 -0.90 16.70
C THR A 144 -6.11 -1.82 17.01
N GLY A 145 -6.14 -3.01 16.39
CA GLY A 145 -7.22 -3.97 16.55
C GLY A 145 -8.52 -3.62 15.80
N ILE A 146 -8.60 -2.42 15.21
CA ILE A 146 -9.77 -1.97 14.44
C ILE A 146 -9.40 -1.87 12.97
N SER A 147 -10.20 -2.51 12.12
CA SER A 147 -10.03 -2.49 10.67
C SER A 147 -10.44 -1.16 10.05
N SER A 148 -10.17 -0.99 8.78
CA SER A 148 -10.67 0.13 8.00
C SER A 148 -12.20 0.14 7.89
N LEU A 149 -12.86 -1.01 8.09
CA LEU A 149 -14.32 -1.11 8.18
C LEU A 149 -14.89 -0.50 9.48
N GLY A 150 -14.04 -0.07 10.43
CA GLY A 150 -14.44 0.50 11.71
C GLY A 150 -14.88 -0.55 12.73
N ILE A 151 -14.50 -1.80 12.56
CA ILE A 151 -14.86 -2.93 13.40
C ILE A 151 -13.66 -3.85 13.61
N SER A 152 -13.56 -4.51 14.78
CA SER A 152 -12.58 -5.57 15.02
C SER A 152 -12.96 -6.84 14.26
N PHE A 153 -11.98 -7.72 13.99
CA PHE A 153 -12.26 -9.03 13.38
C PHE A 153 -13.23 -9.87 14.21
N TYR A 154 -13.04 -9.89 15.52
CA TYR A 154 -13.88 -10.71 16.40
C TYR A 154 -15.33 -10.20 16.52
N ASP A 155 -15.54 -8.89 16.57
CA ASP A 155 -16.88 -8.31 16.52
C ASP A 155 -17.55 -8.55 15.17
N TRP A 156 -16.80 -8.40 14.07
CA TRP A 156 -17.30 -8.73 12.73
C TRP A 156 -17.67 -10.21 12.63
N LYS A 157 -16.84 -11.11 13.18
CA LYS A 157 -17.11 -12.57 13.23
C LYS A 157 -18.40 -12.87 13.99
N GLN A 158 -18.76 -12.12 15.01
CA GLN A 158 -20.06 -12.29 15.67
C GLN A 158 -21.20 -11.80 14.78
N LYS A 159 -21.04 -10.68 14.08
CA LYS A 159 -22.08 -10.13 13.20
C LYS A 159 -22.40 -11.03 12.01
N ILE A 160 -21.43 -11.69 11.42
CA ILE A 160 -21.64 -12.59 10.26
C ILE A 160 -22.41 -13.86 10.61
N LYS A 161 -22.62 -14.17 11.88
CA LYS A 161 -23.57 -15.23 12.30
C LYS A 161 -25.00 -14.87 11.93
N ASN A 162 -25.30 -13.59 11.74
CA ASN A 162 -26.59 -13.12 11.25
C ASN A 162 -26.59 -13.07 9.72
N ARG A 163 -27.40 -13.95 9.10
CA ARG A 163 -27.50 -14.05 7.64
C ARG A 163 -27.92 -12.71 6.98
N ALA A 164 -28.87 -11.99 7.58
CA ALA A 164 -29.30 -10.71 7.04
C ALA A 164 -28.16 -9.66 6.98
N TYR A 165 -27.20 -9.73 7.92
CA TYR A 165 -26.01 -8.91 7.88
C TYR A 165 -25.08 -9.30 6.72
N VAL A 166 -24.88 -10.60 6.50
CA VAL A 166 -24.07 -11.09 5.35
C VAL A 166 -24.71 -10.66 4.03
N ASP A 167 -26.02 -10.84 3.90
CA ASP A 167 -26.78 -10.43 2.71
C ASP A 167 -26.67 -8.91 2.46
N SER A 168 -26.63 -8.09 3.53
CA SER A 168 -26.40 -6.64 3.38
C SER A 168 -25.00 -6.31 2.86
N LEU A 169 -23.96 -7.02 3.33
CA LEU A 169 -22.58 -6.82 2.85
C LEU A 169 -22.46 -7.16 1.36
N VAL A 170 -23.11 -8.22 0.91
CA VAL A 170 -23.13 -8.58 -0.54
C VAL A 170 -23.87 -7.51 -1.34
N LYS A 171 -25.03 -7.06 -0.88
CA LYS A 171 -25.84 -6.01 -1.54
C LYS A 171 -25.07 -4.67 -1.65
N GLU A 172 -24.26 -4.33 -0.65
CA GLU A 172 -23.45 -3.12 -0.61
C GLU A 172 -22.13 -3.26 -1.39
N GLY A 173 -21.84 -4.44 -1.94
CA GLY A 173 -20.59 -4.72 -2.67
C GLY A 173 -19.35 -4.75 -1.79
N LEU A 174 -19.53 -4.92 -0.48
CA LEU A 174 -18.44 -5.09 0.50
C LEU A 174 -17.98 -6.54 0.59
N MET A 175 -18.79 -7.48 0.11
CA MET A 175 -18.53 -8.91 0.09
C MET A 175 -19.07 -9.50 -1.22
N THR A 176 -18.36 -10.47 -1.78
CA THR A 176 -18.83 -11.23 -2.95
C THR A 176 -19.74 -12.38 -2.50
N GLU A 177 -20.60 -12.87 -3.40
CA GLU A 177 -21.42 -14.07 -3.14
C GLU A 177 -20.55 -15.29 -2.80
N LYS A 178 -19.38 -15.42 -3.41
CA LYS A 178 -18.41 -16.48 -3.12
C LYS A 178 -17.91 -16.40 -1.68
N GLU A 179 -17.51 -15.22 -1.22
CA GLU A 179 -17.06 -14.99 0.17
C GLU A 179 -18.19 -15.26 1.17
N ALA A 180 -19.44 -14.88 0.84
CA ALA A 180 -20.61 -15.19 1.64
C ALA A 180 -20.84 -16.71 1.78
N MET A 181 -20.62 -17.49 0.70
CA MET A 181 -20.70 -18.96 0.76
C MET A 181 -19.56 -19.55 1.61
N GLU A 182 -18.35 -19.01 1.52
CA GLU A 182 -17.20 -19.48 2.31
C GLU A 182 -17.43 -19.28 3.84
N ILE A 183 -18.08 -18.21 4.26
CA ILE A 183 -18.42 -17.95 5.66
C ILE A 183 -19.28 -19.08 6.26
N HIS A 184 -20.19 -19.63 5.49
CA HIS A 184 -21.07 -20.74 5.96
C HIS A 184 -20.35 -22.08 6.09
N GLY A 185 -19.14 -22.21 5.58
CA GLY A 185 -18.32 -23.42 5.60
C GLY A 185 -17.53 -23.69 6.88
N HIS A 186 -17.78 -22.99 8.00
CA HIS A 186 -17.09 -23.17 9.28
C HIS A 186 -15.55 -23.06 9.19
N LEU A 187 -15.05 -22.01 8.56
CA LEU A 187 -13.62 -21.75 8.46
C LEU A 187 -12.99 -21.44 9.82
N ALA A 188 -11.79 -21.94 10.06
CA ALA A 188 -10.95 -21.48 11.15
C ALA A 188 -10.68 -19.97 11.03
N ASP A 189 -10.48 -19.28 12.16
CA ASP A 189 -10.33 -17.83 12.22
C ASP A 189 -9.27 -17.30 11.26
N LYS A 190 -8.13 -17.98 11.18
CA LYS A 190 -7.06 -17.64 10.25
C LYS A 190 -7.49 -17.69 8.78
N SER A 191 -8.24 -18.69 8.40
CA SER A 191 -8.78 -18.83 7.04
C SER A 191 -9.89 -17.82 6.77
N LEU A 192 -10.78 -17.60 7.73
CA LEU A 192 -11.83 -16.59 7.64
C LEU A 192 -11.25 -15.18 7.51
N PHE A 193 -10.20 -14.90 8.27
CA PHE A 193 -9.47 -13.65 8.16
C PHE A 193 -8.82 -13.49 6.78
N SER A 194 -8.00 -14.47 6.37
CA SER A 194 -7.19 -14.36 5.14
C SER A 194 -8.03 -14.38 3.86
N ASN A 195 -9.15 -15.12 3.86
CA ASN A 195 -9.96 -15.28 2.64
C ASN A 195 -11.09 -14.26 2.51
N VAL A 196 -11.57 -13.69 3.62
CA VAL A 196 -12.74 -12.79 3.59
C VAL A 196 -12.45 -11.45 4.24
N PHE A 197 -12.18 -11.40 5.55
CA PHE A 197 -12.08 -10.14 6.28
C PHE A 197 -10.91 -9.26 5.83
N GLY A 198 -9.73 -9.86 5.65
CA GLY A 198 -8.54 -9.16 5.17
C GLY A 198 -8.72 -8.54 3.78
N PRO A 199 -9.19 -9.28 2.77
CA PRO A 199 -9.56 -8.72 1.47
C PRO A 199 -10.59 -7.58 1.55
N MET A 200 -11.63 -7.70 2.39
CA MET A 200 -12.60 -6.62 2.63
C MET A 200 -11.94 -5.38 3.22
N ASP A 201 -11.08 -5.55 4.23
CA ASP A 201 -10.35 -4.45 4.87
C ASP A 201 -9.41 -3.75 3.87
N LEU A 202 -8.65 -4.50 3.08
CA LEU A 202 -7.77 -3.94 2.04
C LEU A 202 -8.57 -3.17 0.97
N SER A 203 -9.71 -3.69 0.55
CA SER A 203 -10.60 -3.01 -0.39
C SER A 203 -11.12 -1.68 0.19
N GLU A 204 -11.56 -1.68 1.45
CA GLU A 204 -12.05 -0.48 2.12
C GLU A 204 -10.93 0.55 2.37
N ARG A 205 -9.71 0.12 2.70
CA ARG A 205 -8.53 1.00 2.78
C ARG A 205 -8.31 1.74 1.46
N ALA A 206 -8.26 0.99 0.37
CA ALA A 206 -8.06 1.57 -0.96
C ALA A 206 -9.21 2.52 -1.36
N LYS A 207 -10.46 2.15 -1.06
CA LYS A 207 -11.64 2.98 -1.31
C LYS A 207 -11.58 4.30 -0.54
N LYS A 208 -11.22 4.28 0.75
CA LYS A 208 -11.03 5.48 1.57
C LYS A 208 -9.92 6.38 1.04
N VAL A 209 -8.76 5.80 0.71
CA VAL A 209 -7.64 6.55 0.12
C VAL A 209 -8.05 7.21 -1.19
N ASN A 210 -8.68 6.46 -2.10
CA ASN A 210 -9.11 7.00 -3.39
C ASN A 210 -10.18 8.09 -3.25
N ALA A 211 -11.12 7.95 -2.29
CA ALA A 211 -12.12 8.97 -1.97
C ALA A 211 -11.48 10.22 -1.35
N PHE A 212 -10.45 10.05 -0.53
CA PHE A 212 -9.69 11.15 0.04
C PHE A 212 -8.89 11.92 -1.02
N LYS A 213 -8.57 11.34 -2.17
CA LYS A 213 -7.78 11.95 -3.27
C LYS A 213 -6.47 12.56 -2.77
N PRO A 214 -5.57 11.78 -2.20
CA PRO A 214 -4.30 12.30 -1.67
C PRO A 214 -3.34 12.72 -2.78
N ASP A 215 -2.44 13.65 -2.46
CA ASP A 215 -1.27 13.96 -3.28
C ASP A 215 -0.19 12.88 -3.12
N ILE A 216 -0.13 12.28 -1.92
CA ILE A 216 0.81 11.22 -1.55
C ILE A 216 0.09 10.19 -0.67
N THR A 217 0.34 8.91 -0.93
CA THR A 217 -0.04 7.82 -0.03
C THR A 217 1.20 7.13 0.52
N VAL A 218 1.26 6.95 1.84
CA VAL A 218 2.32 6.24 2.55
C VAL A 218 1.75 4.99 3.20
N ILE A 219 2.17 3.83 2.73
CA ILE A 219 1.81 2.52 3.28
C ILE A 219 3.02 2.04 4.09
N ILE A 220 2.81 1.74 5.35
CA ILE A 220 3.87 1.40 6.30
C ILE A 220 3.74 -0.05 6.72
N HIS A 221 4.78 -0.83 6.51
CA HIS A 221 4.94 -2.21 6.97
C HIS A 221 6.29 -2.40 7.67
N TYR A 222 6.51 -3.58 8.24
CA TYR A 222 7.78 -4.05 8.77
C TYR A 222 8.03 -5.47 8.27
N ASN A 223 9.14 -5.69 7.60
CA ASN A 223 9.41 -6.96 6.93
C ASN A 223 9.74 -8.08 7.90
N VAL A 224 9.67 -9.31 7.39
CA VAL A 224 10.10 -10.55 8.07
C VAL A 224 10.87 -11.41 7.09
N ASN A 225 11.89 -12.11 7.56
CA ASN A 225 12.63 -13.04 6.72
C ASN A 225 11.71 -14.16 6.19
N GLU A 226 11.64 -14.29 4.87
CA GLU A 226 10.82 -15.29 4.18
C GLU A 226 11.05 -16.74 4.66
N LYS A 227 12.23 -17.03 5.22
CA LYS A 227 12.59 -18.33 5.78
C LYS A 227 12.15 -18.54 7.24
N ASN A 228 11.60 -17.50 7.86
CA ASN A 228 11.12 -17.56 9.25
C ASN A 228 9.70 -18.13 9.31
N THR A 229 9.57 -19.41 8.96
CA THR A 229 8.29 -20.11 9.02
C THR A 229 7.84 -20.26 10.48
N GLY A 230 6.62 -19.77 10.78
CA GLY A 230 6.07 -19.82 12.15
C GLY A 230 6.51 -18.67 13.04
N TRP A 231 7.36 -17.76 12.55
CA TRP A 231 7.73 -16.51 13.21
C TRP A 231 8.23 -16.68 14.66
N THR A 232 9.12 -17.68 14.84
CA THR A 232 9.61 -18.05 16.18
C THR A 232 11.11 -17.87 16.35
N LYS A 233 11.81 -17.46 15.29
CA LYS A 233 13.28 -17.33 15.30
C LYS A 233 13.68 -15.93 14.85
N THR A 234 14.80 -15.46 15.36
CA THR A 234 15.46 -14.26 14.84
C THR A 234 16.25 -14.57 13.58
N THR A 235 16.58 -13.54 12.82
CA THR A 235 17.45 -13.57 11.64
C THR A 235 18.57 -12.54 11.79
N ASP A 236 19.67 -12.75 11.07
CA ASP A 236 20.72 -11.73 10.91
C ASP A 236 20.47 -10.84 9.69
N LYS A 237 19.47 -11.16 8.85
CA LYS A 237 19.08 -10.34 7.71
C LYS A 237 18.39 -9.08 8.17
N ASP A 238 18.77 -7.98 7.54
CA ASP A 238 18.12 -6.69 7.75
C ASP A 238 18.34 -5.81 6.52
N PHE A 239 17.24 -5.39 5.88
CA PHE A 239 17.28 -4.60 4.66
C PHE A 239 16.11 -3.62 4.61
N VAL A 240 16.38 -2.42 4.13
CA VAL A 240 15.35 -1.45 3.75
C VAL A 240 14.90 -1.72 2.33
N MET A 241 13.59 -1.68 2.09
CA MET A 241 13.03 -1.71 0.75
C MET A 241 11.71 -0.97 0.67
N ALA A 242 11.28 -0.68 -0.55
CA ALA A 242 9.95 -0.16 -0.81
C ALA A 242 9.36 -0.80 -2.06
N PHE A 243 8.03 -0.87 -2.08
CA PHE A 243 7.29 -1.36 -3.23
C PHE A 243 6.45 -0.25 -3.85
N VAL A 244 6.29 -0.34 -5.17
CA VAL A 244 5.43 0.52 -5.97
C VAL A 244 4.51 -0.30 -6.85
N SER A 245 3.51 0.35 -7.42
CA SER A 245 2.64 -0.26 -8.44
C SER A 245 3.43 -0.64 -9.70
N GLY A 246 2.82 -1.45 -10.58
CA GLY A 246 3.34 -1.74 -11.93
C GLY A 246 3.59 -3.22 -12.19
N CYS A 247 3.68 -4.06 -11.16
CA CYS A 247 3.66 -5.51 -11.33
C CYS A 247 2.21 -5.97 -11.43
N VAL A 248 1.82 -6.48 -12.59
CA VAL A 248 0.45 -6.93 -12.90
C VAL A 248 0.52 -8.37 -13.38
N THR A 249 -0.30 -9.23 -12.82
CA THR A 249 -0.37 -10.65 -13.20
C THR A 249 -1.37 -10.88 -14.33
N THR A 250 -1.22 -11.99 -15.05
CA THR A 250 -2.21 -12.45 -16.05
C THR A 250 -3.61 -12.61 -15.44
N LYS A 251 -3.70 -13.00 -14.17
CA LYS A 251 -4.97 -13.13 -13.46
C LYS A 251 -5.68 -11.77 -13.29
N ASP A 252 -4.93 -10.72 -12.97
CA ASP A 252 -5.48 -9.36 -12.87
C ASP A 252 -6.06 -8.90 -14.21
N LEU A 253 -5.38 -9.22 -15.32
CA LEU A 253 -5.80 -8.85 -16.68
C LEU A 253 -7.04 -9.61 -17.19
N GLN A 254 -7.46 -10.65 -16.50
CA GLN A 254 -8.72 -11.35 -16.82
C GLN A 254 -9.95 -10.53 -16.44
N THR A 255 -9.80 -9.59 -15.51
CA THR A 255 -10.91 -8.72 -15.07
C THR A 255 -10.89 -7.37 -15.78
N LEU A 256 -12.07 -6.78 -15.99
CA LEU A 256 -12.17 -5.42 -16.54
C LEU A 256 -11.46 -4.41 -15.60
N ALA A 257 -11.67 -4.53 -14.31
CA ALA A 257 -11.04 -3.67 -13.31
C ALA A 257 -9.51 -3.73 -13.36
N GLY A 258 -8.93 -4.91 -13.46
CA GLY A 258 -7.48 -5.08 -13.58
C GLY A 258 -6.92 -4.49 -14.88
N ARG A 259 -7.62 -4.66 -16.01
CA ARG A 259 -7.24 -4.04 -17.28
C ARG A 259 -7.29 -2.51 -17.22
N LEU A 260 -8.37 -1.95 -16.67
CA LEU A 260 -8.49 -0.50 -16.47
C LEU A 260 -7.40 0.05 -15.55
N ASN A 261 -7.07 -0.69 -14.49
CA ASN A 261 -5.99 -0.30 -13.59
C ASN A 261 -4.62 -0.31 -14.28
N LEU A 262 -4.31 -1.34 -15.07
CA LEU A 262 -3.08 -1.36 -15.86
C LEU A 262 -3.04 -0.17 -16.83
N LEU A 263 -4.12 0.09 -17.55
CA LEU A 263 -4.19 1.23 -18.48
C LEU A 263 -3.96 2.56 -17.73
N ARG A 264 -4.56 2.74 -16.56
CA ARG A 264 -4.32 3.91 -15.71
C ARG A 264 -2.83 4.07 -15.38
N LEU A 265 -2.18 3.00 -14.94
CA LEU A 265 -0.75 3.03 -14.61
C LEU A 265 0.13 3.36 -15.82
N LEU A 266 -0.27 2.95 -17.02
CA LEU A 266 0.48 3.20 -18.25
C LEU A 266 0.36 4.65 -18.76
N ILE A 267 -0.73 5.34 -18.43
CA ILE A 267 -1.01 6.69 -18.95
C ILE A 267 -0.86 7.80 -17.90
N SER A 268 -0.65 7.42 -16.63
CA SER A 268 -0.37 8.35 -15.53
C SER A 268 1.11 8.34 -15.17
N ASP A 269 1.56 9.40 -14.49
CA ASP A 269 2.90 9.47 -13.92
C ASP A 269 3.00 8.78 -12.55
N ASP A 270 1.98 7.98 -12.18
CA ASP A 270 1.86 7.40 -10.83
C ASP A 270 3.06 6.52 -10.48
N ILE A 271 3.52 5.67 -11.41
CA ILE A 271 4.67 4.79 -11.18
C ILE A 271 5.95 5.62 -11.05
N GLU A 272 6.19 6.54 -11.97
CA GLU A 272 7.41 7.37 -11.97
C GLU A 272 7.51 8.22 -10.69
N ASN A 273 6.43 8.87 -10.30
CA ASN A 273 6.36 9.66 -9.07
C ASN A 273 6.49 8.78 -7.83
N SER A 274 5.90 7.58 -7.82
CA SER A 274 6.04 6.61 -6.74
C SER A 274 7.48 6.11 -6.60
N VAL A 275 8.18 5.84 -7.70
CA VAL A 275 9.60 5.46 -7.68
C VAL A 275 10.45 6.60 -7.12
N LYS A 276 10.20 7.85 -7.50
CA LYS A 276 10.94 9.03 -6.98
C LYS A 276 10.73 9.19 -5.47
N LEU A 277 9.46 9.13 -5.01
CA LEU A 277 9.14 9.20 -3.58
C LEU A 277 9.77 8.04 -2.82
N SER A 278 9.62 6.82 -3.32
CA SER A 278 10.14 5.61 -2.68
C SER A 278 11.66 5.61 -2.60
N SER A 279 12.35 6.12 -3.62
CA SER A 279 13.82 6.28 -3.59
C SER A 279 14.27 7.19 -2.45
N LEU A 280 13.59 8.31 -2.23
CA LEU A 280 13.87 9.19 -1.09
C LEU A 280 13.59 8.50 0.23
N VAL A 281 12.46 7.77 0.33
CA VAL A 281 12.09 7.04 1.55
C VAL A 281 13.14 5.99 1.90
N VAL A 282 13.52 5.13 0.97
CA VAL A 282 14.49 4.06 1.28
C VAL A 282 15.88 4.62 1.60
N ASN A 283 16.28 5.72 0.97
CA ASN A 283 17.56 6.38 1.26
C ASN A 283 17.59 7.01 2.67
N HIS A 284 16.53 7.72 3.09
CA HIS A 284 16.44 8.26 4.44
C HIS A 284 16.35 7.14 5.48
N LEU A 285 15.55 6.11 5.24
CA LEU A 285 15.47 4.95 6.12
C LEU A 285 16.84 4.28 6.27
N SER A 286 17.52 3.99 5.18
CA SER A 286 18.85 3.38 5.20
C SER A 286 19.87 4.24 5.96
N ALA A 287 19.88 5.55 5.72
CA ALA A 287 20.82 6.47 6.35
C ALA A 287 20.56 6.62 7.86
N ASP A 288 19.30 6.80 8.27
CA ASP A 288 18.93 7.06 9.67
C ASP A 288 18.96 5.79 10.53
N LEU A 289 18.53 4.65 9.95
CA LEU A 289 18.48 3.37 10.66
C LEU A 289 19.81 2.61 10.62
N LYS A 290 20.73 2.97 9.69
CA LYS A 290 21.97 2.21 9.39
C LYS A 290 21.69 0.79 8.91
N VAL A 291 20.62 0.63 8.14
CA VAL A 291 20.19 -0.64 7.52
C VAL A 291 20.42 -0.53 6.01
N PRO A 292 21.10 -1.51 5.37
CA PRO A 292 21.40 -1.45 3.94
C PRO A 292 20.14 -1.56 3.08
N LEU A 293 20.20 -1.00 1.87
CA LEU A 293 19.16 -1.20 0.86
C LEU A 293 19.14 -2.65 0.39
N ALA A 294 17.94 -3.21 0.22
CA ALA A 294 17.77 -4.54 -0.30
C ALA A 294 18.22 -4.62 -1.78
N LYS A 295 18.98 -5.65 -2.11
CA LYS A 295 19.29 -6.06 -3.49
C LYS A 295 18.32 -7.14 -3.93
N LYS A 296 18.13 -7.29 -5.23
CA LYS A 296 17.23 -8.29 -5.80
C LYS A 296 17.55 -9.72 -5.36
N THR A 297 18.79 -10.01 -4.99
CA THR A 297 19.27 -11.31 -4.54
C THR A 297 19.08 -11.59 -3.04
N ASP A 298 18.68 -10.59 -2.25
CA ASP A 298 18.64 -10.73 -0.79
C ASP A 298 17.42 -11.50 -0.29
N ALA A 299 16.36 -11.60 -1.11
CA ALA A 299 15.20 -12.41 -0.84
C ALA A 299 14.68 -13.08 -2.12
N THR A 300 14.18 -14.31 -1.99
CA THR A 300 13.67 -15.10 -3.13
C THR A 300 12.50 -14.40 -3.83
N TYR A 301 11.56 -13.85 -3.05
CA TYR A 301 10.43 -13.14 -3.63
C TYR A 301 10.82 -11.86 -4.37
N LEU A 302 11.95 -11.22 -4.04
CA LEU A 302 12.43 -10.07 -4.81
C LEU A 302 12.92 -10.49 -6.19
N SER A 303 13.60 -11.63 -6.28
CA SER A 303 14.11 -12.17 -7.55
C SER A 303 13.01 -12.75 -8.44
N GLU A 304 12.01 -13.42 -7.85
CA GLU A 304 11.03 -14.21 -8.59
C GLU A 304 9.72 -13.47 -8.84
N HIS A 305 9.29 -12.58 -7.91
CA HIS A 305 7.97 -11.96 -7.92
C HIS A 305 7.97 -10.43 -7.96
N CYS A 306 9.13 -9.81 -8.13
CA CYS A 306 9.25 -8.37 -8.21
C CYS A 306 9.97 -7.93 -9.49
N LEU A 307 9.55 -6.80 -10.03
CA LEU A 307 10.25 -6.12 -11.12
C LEU A 307 11.19 -5.06 -10.53
N SER A 308 12.40 -4.97 -11.04
CA SER A 308 13.34 -3.90 -10.67
C SER A 308 12.85 -2.57 -11.18
N THR A 309 13.10 -1.50 -10.42
CA THR A 309 12.94 -0.12 -10.86
C THR A 309 14.32 0.51 -11.07
N PRO A 310 14.43 1.73 -11.63
CA PRO A 310 15.70 2.44 -11.71
C PRO A 310 16.32 2.83 -10.36
N ALA A 311 15.55 2.77 -9.27
CA ALA A 311 16.01 3.13 -7.92
C ALA A 311 16.40 1.88 -7.12
N GLU A 312 17.59 1.87 -6.54
CA GLU A 312 18.05 0.78 -5.66
C GLU A 312 17.13 0.67 -4.43
N GLY A 313 16.81 -0.56 -3.99
CA GLY A 313 15.92 -0.82 -2.87
C GLY A 313 14.42 -0.60 -3.19
N VAL A 314 14.08 -0.18 -4.40
CA VAL A 314 12.68 0.05 -4.82
C VAL A 314 12.30 -0.97 -5.89
N TYR A 315 11.22 -1.68 -5.65
CA TYR A 315 10.72 -2.74 -6.54
C TYR A 315 9.25 -2.54 -6.87
N SER A 316 8.83 -3.00 -8.04
CA SER A 316 7.41 -3.14 -8.34
C SER A 316 6.95 -4.54 -7.98
N ARG A 317 5.90 -4.65 -7.16
CA ARG A 317 5.35 -5.91 -6.67
C ARG A 317 3.83 -5.92 -6.78
N ASP A 318 3.25 -7.08 -7.10
CA ASP A 318 1.80 -7.28 -7.07
C ASP A 318 1.30 -7.34 -5.63
N LEU A 319 1.00 -6.18 -5.06
CA LEU A 319 0.39 -5.99 -3.75
C LEU A 319 -0.97 -5.34 -3.92
N ALA A 320 -1.99 -5.84 -3.20
CA ALA A 320 -3.38 -5.39 -3.35
C ALA A 320 -3.51 -3.85 -3.22
N LEU A 321 -2.96 -3.24 -2.19
CA LEU A 321 -3.04 -1.79 -2.00
C LEU A 321 -2.26 -1.01 -3.05
N ALA A 322 -1.06 -1.48 -3.44
CA ALA A 322 -0.27 -0.85 -4.51
C ALA A 322 -1.01 -0.88 -5.84
N ARG A 323 -1.83 -1.90 -6.09
CA ARG A 323 -2.67 -2.04 -7.28
C ARG A 323 -3.95 -1.21 -7.22
N LEU A 324 -4.63 -1.18 -6.07
CA LEU A 324 -5.95 -0.57 -5.91
C LEU A 324 -5.90 0.95 -5.66
N ILE A 325 -4.85 1.45 -5.03
CA ILE A 325 -4.69 2.88 -4.73
C ILE A 325 -4.24 3.61 -6.00
N LYS A 326 -4.87 4.76 -6.24
CA LYS A 326 -4.56 5.66 -7.35
C LYS A 326 -3.61 6.77 -6.89
N GLY A 327 -2.70 7.21 -7.78
CA GLY A 327 -1.78 8.30 -7.50
C GLY A 327 -0.41 7.86 -6.99
N THR A 328 0.37 8.82 -6.54
CA THR A 328 1.72 8.61 -6.02
C THR A 328 1.68 7.88 -4.69
N LEU A 329 2.37 6.75 -4.58
CA LEU A 329 2.43 5.98 -3.34
C LEU A 329 3.83 5.44 -3.05
N VAL A 330 4.11 5.19 -1.79
CA VAL A 330 5.21 4.37 -1.29
C VAL A 330 4.65 3.29 -0.37
N TYR A 331 5.05 2.06 -0.59
CA TYR A 331 4.80 0.93 0.30
C TYR A 331 6.14 0.54 0.92
N GLY A 332 6.42 1.02 2.13
CA GLY A 332 7.73 0.93 2.74
C GLY A 332 7.87 -0.22 3.73
N GLU A 333 9.03 -0.86 3.67
CA GLU A 333 9.51 -1.92 4.56
C GLU A 333 10.85 -1.45 5.17
N PRO A 334 10.83 -0.72 6.28
CA PRO A 334 12.01 -0.01 6.80
C PRO A 334 13.11 -0.93 7.31
N LEU A 335 12.78 -2.14 7.73
CA LEU A 335 13.68 -3.09 8.36
C LEU A 335 13.00 -4.46 8.49
N TYR A 336 13.76 -5.46 8.92
CA TYR A 336 13.24 -6.79 9.28
C TYR A 336 12.96 -6.83 10.78
N GLN A 337 11.67 -6.86 11.17
CA GLN A 337 11.27 -6.87 12.59
C GLN A 337 11.74 -8.12 13.35
N ASP A 338 12.06 -9.20 12.63
CA ASP A 338 12.64 -10.43 13.20
C ASP A 338 14.17 -10.43 13.21
N ASN A 339 14.84 -9.34 12.80
CA ASN A 339 16.28 -9.22 13.00
C ASN A 339 16.60 -9.19 14.48
N SER A 340 17.66 -9.88 14.89
CA SER A 340 18.03 -10.05 16.30
C SER A 340 18.27 -8.74 17.06
N LYS A 341 18.69 -7.66 16.37
CA LYS A 341 18.86 -6.33 16.96
C LYS A 341 17.57 -5.52 16.89
N GLU A 342 16.87 -5.57 15.73
CA GLU A 342 15.69 -4.77 15.50
C GLU A 342 14.53 -5.14 16.42
N CYS A 343 14.32 -6.44 16.69
CA CYS A 343 13.28 -6.87 17.62
C CYS A 343 13.47 -6.27 19.03
N MET A 344 14.72 -6.13 19.49
CA MET A 344 15.05 -5.48 20.77
C MET A 344 14.85 -3.96 20.72
N LEU A 345 15.20 -3.31 19.61
CA LEU A 345 15.05 -1.87 19.44
C LEU A 345 13.59 -1.45 19.27
N LEU A 346 12.77 -2.29 18.63
CA LEU A 346 11.34 -2.04 18.43
C LEU A 346 10.52 -2.20 19.72
N THR A 347 11.00 -3.02 20.67
CA THR A 347 10.35 -3.28 21.96
C THR A 347 11.07 -2.63 23.14
N GLY A 348 12.19 -1.95 22.87
CA GLY A 348 13.00 -1.29 23.88
C GLY A 348 12.30 -0.13 24.61
N HIS A 349 12.97 0.44 25.58
CA HIS A 349 12.46 1.61 26.29
C HIS A 349 12.14 2.75 25.32
N GLY A 350 10.94 3.26 25.43
CA GLY A 350 10.45 4.36 24.62
C GLY A 350 10.40 5.67 25.41
N GLU A 351 10.37 6.77 24.70
CA GLU A 351 10.05 8.07 25.23
C GLU A 351 8.54 8.31 25.24
N ASN A 352 8.06 9.07 26.21
CA ASN A 352 6.67 9.50 26.21
C ASN A 352 6.52 10.66 25.21
N ILE A 353 5.86 10.40 24.09
CA ILE A 353 5.52 11.42 23.10
C ILE A 353 4.00 11.62 23.13
N GLU A 354 3.57 12.73 23.73
CA GLU A 354 2.16 13.12 23.78
C GLU A 354 1.25 12.00 24.34
N GLY A 355 1.69 11.35 25.42
CA GLY A 355 0.93 10.29 26.10
C GLY A 355 1.12 8.88 25.54
N MET A 356 1.94 8.71 24.49
CA MET A 356 2.28 7.41 23.93
C MET A 356 3.74 7.06 24.27
N THR A 357 3.99 5.84 24.76
CA THR A 357 5.35 5.33 24.91
C THR A 357 5.82 4.82 23.54
N VAL A 358 6.81 5.48 22.98
CA VAL A 358 7.30 5.21 21.62
C VAL A 358 8.76 4.80 21.66
N PRO A 359 9.11 3.56 21.26
CA PRO A 359 10.50 3.16 21.09
C PRO A 359 11.25 4.08 20.14
N LEU A 360 12.50 4.39 20.47
CA LEU A 360 13.34 5.29 19.65
C LEU A 360 13.45 4.79 18.19
N ARG A 361 13.46 3.48 17.98
CA ARG A 361 13.53 2.89 16.64
C ARG A 361 12.34 3.28 15.77
N ILE A 362 11.14 3.27 16.34
CA ILE A 362 9.90 3.69 15.65
C ILE A 362 9.90 5.20 15.37
N GLN A 363 10.45 6.01 16.28
CA GLN A 363 10.61 7.45 16.06
C GLN A 363 11.53 7.72 14.86
N LEU A 364 12.67 7.03 14.77
CA LEU A 364 13.60 7.16 13.64
C LEU A 364 12.95 6.76 12.31
N VAL A 365 12.13 5.70 12.30
CA VAL A 365 11.38 5.31 11.10
C VAL A 365 10.40 6.40 10.69
N ALA A 366 9.61 6.94 11.62
CA ALA A 366 8.66 8.02 11.33
C ALA A 366 9.37 9.30 10.85
N ASP A 367 10.54 9.62 11.42
CA ASP A 367 11.35 10.76 11.02
C ASP A 367 11.93 10.61 9.63
N ALA A 368 12.39 9.42 9.26
CA ALA A 368 12.89 9.13 7.92
C ALA A 368 11.79 9.29 6.86
N TYR A 369 10.58 8.79 7.10
CA TYR A 369 9.43 9.04 6.23
C TYR A 369 9.12 10.54 6.10
N TYR A 370 9.09 11.25 7.22
CA TYR A 370 8.84 12.70 7.21
C TYR A 370 9.88 13.47 6.38
N LYS A 371 11.18 13.21 6.58
CA LYS A 371 12.28 13.83 5.81
C LYS A 371 12.14 13.54 4.31
N ALA A 372 11.88 12.29 3.95
CA ALA A 372 11.71 11.86 2.56
C ALA A 372 10.54 12.58 1.88
N ILE A 373 9.39 12.70 2.56
CA ILE A 373 8.23 13.44 2.05
C ILE A 373 8.57 14.92 1.89
N SER A 374 9.31 15.50 2.84
CA SER A 374 9.79 16.89 2.77
C SER A 374 10.63 17.13 1.52
N ASP A 375 11.63 16.28 1.29
CA ASP A 375 12.53 16.40 0.15
C ASP A 375 11.79 16.19 -1.19
N TYR A 376 10.83 15.24 -1.21
CA TYR A 376 9.99 15.01 -2.39
C TYR A 376 9.19 16.26 -2.74
N VAL A 377 8.52 16.86 -1.76
CA VAL A 377 7.71 18.07 -1.95
C VAL A 377 8.55 19.27 -2.37
N ASP A 378 9.72 19.44 -1.79
CA ASP A 378 10.65 20.51 -2.17
C ASP A 378 11.21 20.31 -3.58
N GLY A 379 11.39 19.06 -4.00
CA GLY A 379 11.74 18.73 -5.39
C GLY A 379 10.62 19.05 -6.40
N LEU A 380 9.36 19.00 -5.99
CA LEU A 380 8.22 19.40 -6.84
C LEU A 380 8.12 20.92 -7.03
N LYS A 381 8.54 21.72 -6.02
CA LYS A 381 8.50 23.19 -6.08
C LYS A 381 9.57 23.79 -6.99
N LYS A 382 10.66 23.08 -7.24
CA LYS A 382 11.79 23.54 -8.06
C LYS A 382 11.58 23.32 -9.56
N LYS A 383 10.51 22.64 -9.95
CA LYS A 383 10.08 22.41 -11.34
C LYS A 383 8.94 23.37 -11.74
#